data_61e7d145f395ef0df8375331faa9e79f
#
_entry.id   61e7d145f395ef0df8375331faa9e79f
#
_cell.length_a   1.000
_cell.length_b   1.000
_cell.length_c   1.000
_cell.angle_alpha   90.00
_cell.angle_beta   90.00
_cell.angle_gamma   90.00
#
_symmetry.space_group_name_H-M   'P 1'
#
loop_
_entity.id
_entity.type
_entity.pdbx_description
1 polymer ?
#
loop_
_entity_poly.entity_id
_entity_poly.type
_entity_poly.pdbx_seq_one_letter_code
_entity_poly.pdbx_strand_id
1 'polypeptide(L)'
;MVRAVELSHEKDLRLEVIDRNISTTLHRLVTEVSFWQKVKIVGGVVIGIFVGEEISEEQIEDLKRGDMLHAVVSEFGEELPEIKRVLIDERDEYMVGRLAQISASHDAPKKILALVGAGHLMGMMASIDSPPDAGHLQELDQKPPPSKTGFYVGWGICILILSMFVVGFKQSPELGGQLVATWILLNGGLSALGTALALGHPVSIFAAFFAAPLTSLNPTIGAGMVVGLVESYMRKPKVGDFETLREDITHYSMWWKNRVARLLLIFFFSSFGSMIGTYAAGASIVTQLFG
;
A
#
# COMPACT_ATOMS: atom_id res chain seq x y z
N MET A 1 20.92 14.79 5.24
CA MET A 1 20.70 15.06 3.80
C MET A 1 20.63 16.57 3.51
N VAL A 2 19.70 17.36 4.09
CA VAL A 2 19.57 18.80 3.81
C VAL A 2 20.91 19.54 3.95
N ARG A 3 21.61 19.37 5.06
CA ARG A 3 22.92 20.02 5.29
C ARG A 3 23.99 19.63 4.26
N ALA A 4 23.93 18.42 3.74
CA ALA A 4 24.87 17.98 2.68
C ALA A 4 24.60 18.71 1.35
N VAL A 5 23.34 18.91 1.01
CA VAL A 5 22.94 19.69 -0.18
C VAL A 5 23.37 21.15 -0.04
N GLU A 6 23.11 21.76 1.11
CA GLU A 6 23.57 23.14 1.40
C GLU A 6 25.09 23.28 1.25
N LEU A 7 25.86 22.35 1.86
CA LEU A 7 27.33 22.36 1.77
C LEU A 7 27.84 22.13 0.35
N SER A 8 27.14 21.33 -0.46
CA SER A 8 27.51 21.14 -1.87
C SER A 8 27.37 22.45 -2.65
N HIS A 9 26.30 23.20 -2.42
CA HIS A 9 26.11 24.52 -3.02
C HIS A 9 27.09 25.56 -2.50
N GLU A 10 27.32 25.62 -1.16
CA GLU A 10 28.30 26.55 -0.54
C GLU A 10 29.71 26.34 -1.09
N LYS A 11 30.09 25.10 -1.40
CA LYS A 11 31.44 24.72 -1.85
C LYS A 11 31.57 24.49 -3.36
N ASP A 12 30.54 24.79 -4.12
CA ASP A 12 30.46 24.55 -5.57
C ASP A 12 30.85 23.10 -5.95
N LEU A 13 30.33 22.12 -5.20
CA LEU A 13 30.57 20.71 -5.45
C LEU A 13 29.47 20.12 -6.35
N ARG A 14 29.87 19.28 -7.29
CA ARG A 14 28.92 18.50 -8.10
C ARG A 14 28.09 17.57 -7.19
N LEU A 15 26.77 17.68 -7.26
CA LEU A 15 25.83 16.87 -6.51
C LEU A 15 25.14 15.88 -7.47
N GLU A 16 25.20 14.61 -7.13
CA GLU A 16 24.53 13.54 -7.89
C GLU A 16 23.61 12.74 -6.97
N VAL A 17 22.42 12.43 -7.47
CA VAL A 17 21.49 11.52 -6.78
C VAL A 17 21.71 10.12 -7.32
N ILE A 18 22.09 9.19 -6.43
CA ILE A 18 22.46 7.83 -6.81
C ILE A 18 21.39 6.79 -6.49
N ASP A 19 20.42 7.11 -5.63
CA ASP A 19 19.35 6.18 -5.26
C ASP A 19 18.28 6.06 -6.35
N ARG A 20 17.65 4.89 -6.42
CA ARG A 20 16.56 4.59 -7.34
C ARG A 20 15.31 5.42 -6.99
N ASN A 21 14.53 5.77 -8.01
CA ASN A 21 13.28 6.48 -7.79
C ASN A 21 12.33 5.67 -6.90
N ILE A 22 11.85 6.28 -5.82
CA ILE A 22 10.96 5.64 -4.85
C ILE A 22 9.68 5.08 -5.51
N SER A 23 9.16 5.73 -6.55
CA SER A 23 8.00 5.23 -7.30
C SER A 23 8.29 3.88 -7.98
N THR A 24 9.51 3.68 -8.51
CA THR A 24 9.96 2.41 -9.08
C THR A 24 10.06 1.35 -7.99
N THR A 25 10.69 1.67 -6.87
CA THR A 25 10.81 0.76 -5.72
C THR A 25 9.45 0.31 -5.19
N LEU A 26 8.51 1.23 -4.97
CA LEU A 26 7.17 0.90 -4.50
C LEU A 26 6.37 0.08 -5.53
N HIS A 27 6.52 0.40 -6.82
CA HIS A 27 5.85 -0.36 -7.87
C HIS A 27 6.37 -1.79 -7.95
N ARG A 28 7.69 -1.99 -7.87
CA ARG A 28 8.32 -3.31 -7.82
C ARG A 28 7.88 -4.08 -6.58
N LEU A 29 7.87 -3.44 -5.41
CA LEU A 29 7.39 -4.04 -4.16
C LEU A 29 5.95 -4.57 -4.31
N VAL A 30 5.04 -3.74 -4.84
CA VAL A 30 3.65 -4.16 -5.03
C VAL A 30 3.50 -5.25 -6.07
N THR A 31 4.38 -5.30 -7.09
CA THR A 31 4.25 -6.26 -8.19
C THR A 31 4.92 -7.59 -7.87
N GLU A 32 6.08 -7.58 -7.22
CA GLU A 32 6.92 -8.77 -7.00
C GLU A 32 6.60 -9.50 -5.69
N VAL A 33 6.11 -8.80 -4.68
CA VAL A 33 5.70 -9.43 -3.42
C VAL A 33 4.43 -10.26 -3.60
N SER A 34 4.44 -11.50 -3.11
CA SER A 34 3.32 -12.43 -3.24
C SER A 34 2.07 -11.95 -2.50
N PHE A 35 0.88 -12.39 -2.92
CA PHE A 35 -0.38 -12.04 -2.27
C PHE A 35 -0.40 -12.40 -0.77
N TRP A 36 0.09 -13.58 -0.40
CA TRP A 36 0.11 -14.04 0.99
C TRP A 36 1.06 -13.22 1.87
N GLN A 37 2.17 -12.78 1.32
CA GLN A 37 3.08 -11.87 2.03
C GLN A 37 2.46 -10.49 2.23
N LYS A 38 1.75 -9.96 1.22
CA LYS A 38 0.97 -8.72 1.39
C LYS A 38 -0.05 -8.85 2.52
N VAL A 39 -0.76 -9.98 2.59
CA VAL A 39 -1.71 -10.25 3.68
C VAL A 39 -1.00 -10.33 5.04
N LYS A 40 0.16 -10.99 5.11
CA LYS A 40 0.98 -11.02 6.35
C LYS A 40 1.41 -9.62 6.80
N ILE A 41 1.91 -8.79 5.86
CA ILE A 41 2.34 -7.43 6.17
C ILE A 41 1.18 -6.59 6.70
N VAL A 42 0.06 -6.58 5.96
CA VAL A 42 -1.12 -5.82 6.37
C VAL A 42 -1.65 -6.33 7.70
N GLY A 43 -1.70 -7.65 7.90
CA GLY A 43 -2.08 -8.28 9.15
C GLY A 43 -1.14 -7.91 10.31
N GLY A 44 0.17 -7.97 10.08
CA GLY A 44 1.18 -7.55 11.05
C GLY A 44 1.07 -6.09 11.45
N VAL A 45 0.89 -5.20 10.48
CA VAL A 45 0.66 -3.76 10.74
C VAL A 45 -0.62 -3.56 11.55
N VAL A 46 -1.71 -4.22 11.17
CA VAL A 46 -2.99 -4.13 11.91
C VAL A 46 -2.82 -4.65 13.34
N ILE A 47 -2.20 -5.82 13.53
CA ILE A 47 -1.93 -6.39 14.86
C ILE A 47 -1.02 -5.46 15.67
N GLY A 48 0.08 -4.95 15.08
CA GLY A 48 1.00 -4.03 15.74
C GLY A 48 0.33 -2.75 16.23
N ILE A 49 -0.65 -2.24 15.48
CA ILE A 49 -1.46 -1.10 15.90
C ILE A 49 -2.29 -1.42 17.16
N PHE A 50 -2.80 -2.64 17.30
CA PHE A 50 -3.62 -3.04 18.44
C PHE A 50 -2.80 -3.53 19.65
N VAL A 51 -1.62 -4.09 19.42
CA VAL A 51 -0.76 -4.66 20.49
C VAL A 51 0.09 -3.58 21.16
N GLY A 52 0.36 -2.45 20.48
CA GLY A 52 0.94 -1.23 21.03
C GLY A 52 2.17 -1.48 21.92
N GLU A 53 3.25 -2.05 21.39
CA GLU A 53 4.53 -2.04 22.09
C GLU A 53 5.11 -0.62 22.05
N GLU A 54 5.16 0.03 23.20
CA GLU A 54 5.92 1.29 23.33
C GLU A 54 7.41 0.96 23.19
N ILE A 55 7.99 1.33 22.06
CA ILE A 55 9.43 1.24 21.86
C ILE A 55 10.07 2.28 22.77
N SER A 56 10.86 1.83 23.76
CA SER A 56 11.55 2.72 24.69
C SER A 56 12.64 3.54 23.99
N GLU A 57 12.96 4.72 24.54
CA GLU A 57 14.06 5.55 24.02
C GLU A 57 15.39 4.77 24.03
N GLU A 58 15.58 3.86 24.98
CA GLU A 58 16.75 3.00 25.12
C GLU A 58 16.87 2.02 23.95
N GLN A 59 15.75 1.43 23.51
CA GLN A 59 15.71 0.57 22.32
C GLN A 59 15.97 1.36 21.02
N ILE A 60 15.52 2.61 20.96
CA ILE A 60 15.85 3.50 19.81
C ILE A 60 17.33 3.85 19.79
N GLU A 61 17.95 4.10 20.97
CA GLU A 61 19.38 4.40 21.09
C GLU A 61 20.23 3.18 20.73
N ASP A 62 19.82 1.99 21.14
CA ASP A 62 20.47 0.72 20.77
C ASP A 62 20.34 0.43 19.26
N LEU A 63 19.21 0.73 18.62
CA LEU A 63 19.04 0.62 17.16
C LEU A 63 19.99 1.55 16.36
N LYS A 64 20.49 2.62 16.98
CA LYS A 64 21.50 3.49 16.34
C LYS A 64 22.89 2.88 16.35
N ARG A 65 23.15 1.86 17.17
CA ARG A 65 24.41 1.10 17.14
C ARG A 65 24.38 0.15 15.93
N GLY A 66 25.36 0.29 15.04
CA GLY A 66 25.39 -0.37 13.73
C GLY A 66 25.15 -1.89 13.75
N ASP A 67 25.59 -2.58 14.81
CA ASP A 67 25.45 -4.04 14.95
C ASP A 67 23.97 -4.46 15.13
N MET A 68 23.18 -3.65 15.82
CA MET A 68 21.77 -3.96 16.08
C MET A 68 20.88 -3.67 14.87
N LEU A 69 21.16 -2.59 14.14
CA LEU A 69 20.50 -2.34 12.86
C LEU A 69 20.73 -3.48 11.87
N HIS A 70 21.94 -4.05 11.89
CA HIS A 70 22.29 -5.19 11.06
C HIS A 70 21.49 -6.45 11.43
N ALA A 71 21.32 -6.72 12.73
CA ALA A 71 20.51 -7.82 13.22
C ALA A 71 19.04 -7.68 12.81
N VAL A 72 18.46 -6.50 12.98
CA VAL A 72 17.06 -6.21 12.58
C VAL A 72 16.86 -6.34 11.06
N VAL A 73 17.79 -5.85 10.25
CA VAL A 73 17.71 -5.98 8.78
C VAL A 73 17.85 -7.44 8.35
N SER A 74 18.70 -8.23 9.05
CA SER A 74 18.89 -9.66 8.78
C SER A 74 17.64 -10.45 9.14
N GLU A 75 17.10 -10.26 10.35
CA GLU A 75 15.86 -10.90 10.82
C GLU A 75 14.66 -10.57 9.90
N PHE A 76 14.53 -9.31 9.55
CA PHE A 76 13.53 -8.88 8.57
C PHE A 76 13.72 -9.57 7.21
N GLY A 77 14.98 -9.79 6.81
CA GLY A 77 15.32 -10.48 5.57
C GLY A 77 15.00 -11.97 5.59
N GLU A 78 15.08 -12.62 6.74
CA GLU A 78 14.69 -14.04 6.91
C GLU A 78 13.18 -14.22 6.86
N GLU A 79 12.44 -13.31 7.47
CA GLU A 79 10.97 -13.38 7.48
C GLU A 79 10.32 -12.93 6.17
N LEU A 80 10.88 -11.93 5.50
CA LEU A 80 10.31 -11.27 4.34
C LEU A 80 11.35 -11.03 3.23
N PRO A 81 11.93 -12.11 2.66
CA PRO A 81 13.08 -12.03 1.74
C PRO A 81 12.80 -11.21 0.47
N GLU A 82 11.59 -11.28 -0.10
CA GLU A 82 11.27 -10.52 -1.30
C GLU A 82 11.17 -9.02 -1.00
N ILE A 83 10.74 -8.65 0.20
CA ILE A 83 10.66 -7.24 0.61
C ILE A 83 12.05 -6.69 0.83
N LYS A 84 12.91 -7.41 1.56
CA LYS A 84 14.31 -7.04 1.75
C LYS A 84 15.00 -6.85 0.41
N ARG A 85 14.83 -7.81 -0.51
CA ARG A 85 15.41 -7.74 -1.86
C ARG A 85 15.03 -6.44 -2.56
N VAL A 86 13.74 -6.08 -2.60
CA VAL A 86 13.26 -4.90 -3.34
C VAL A 86 13.61 -3.58 -2.63
N LEU A 87 13.47 -3.53 -1.29
CA LEU A 87 13.65 -2.30 -0.52
C LEU A 87 15.11 -2.00 -0.18
N ILE A 88 15.96 -3.02 -0.12
CA ILE A 88 17.35 -2.88 0.31
C ILE A 88 18.30 -3.35 -0.79
N ASP A 89 18.32 -4.66 -1.10
CA ASP A 89 19.38 -5.26 -1.91
C ASP A 89 19.42 -4.69 -3.35
N GLU A 90 18.29 -4.58 -4.03
CA GLU A 90 18.24 -3.98 -5.38
C GLU A 90 18.64 -2.50 -5.40
N ARG A 91 18.37 -1.77 -4.31
CA ARG A 91 18.80 -0.37 -4.21
C ARG A 91 20.28 -0.25 -3.93
N ASP A 92 20.86 -1.18 -3.16
CA ASP A 92 22.30 -1.25 -2.93
C ASP A 92 23.03 -1.48 -4.24
N GLU A 93 22.60 -2.48 -5.03
CA GLU A 93 23.13 -2.75 -6.36
C GLU A 93 22.96 -1.54 -7.29
N TYR A 94 21.78 -0.91 -7.30
CA TYR A 94 21.52 0.27 -8.13
C TYR A 94 22.46 1.42 -7.77
N MET A 95 22.61 1.73 -6.48
CA MET A 95 23.50 2.80 -6.01
C MET A 95 24.96 2.53 -6.36
N VAL A 96 25.43 1.28 -6.20
CA VAL A 96 26.79 0.88 -6.59
C VAL A 96 26.99 1.01 -8.10
N GLY A 97 26.03 0.55 -8.91
CA GLY A 97 26.10 0.71 -10.37
C GLY A 97 26.11 2.16 -10.80
N ARG A 98 25.35 3.04 -10.13
CA ARG A 98 25.39 4.50 -10.39
C ARG A 98 26.75 5.10 -10.02
N LEU A 99 27.34 4.71 -8.90
CA LEU A 99 28.69 5.14 -8.52
C LEU A 99 29.73 4.69 -9.55
N ALA A 100 29.64 3.45 -10.04
CA ALA A 100 30.52 2.94 -11.09
C ALA A 100 30.37 3.73 -12.40
N GLN A 101 29.14 4.06 -12.82
CA GLN A 101 28.89 4.90 -14.00
C GLN A 101 29.51 6.31 -13.84
N ILE A 102 29.35 6.94 -12.67
CA ILE A 102 29.93 8.25 -12.38
C ILE A 102 31.46 8.17 -12.44
N SER A 103 32.05 7.11 -11.87
CA SER A 103 33.50 6.89 -11.85
C SER A 103 34.10 6.59 -13.23
N ALA A 104 33.33 5.99 -14.13
CA ALA A 104 33.74 5.68 -15.51
C ALA A 104 33.38 6.80 -16.52
N SER A 105 32.76 7.88 -16.09
CA SER A 105 32.36 8.98 -16.99
C SER A 105 33.56 9.76 -17.50
N HIS A 106 33.42 10.42 -18.66
CA HIS A 106 34.48 11.24 -19.24
C HIS A 106 34.91 12.40 -18.32
N ASP A 107 34.01 12.89 -17.49
CA ASP A 107 34.23 13.92 -16.47
C ASP A 107 34.19 13.32 -15.06
N ALA A 108 34.93 12.22 -14.88
CA ALA A 108 34.96 11.48 -13.62
C ALA A 108 35.61 12.32 -12.49
N PRO A 109 34.97 12.47 -11.34
CA PRO A 109 35.54 13.19 -10.22
C PRO A 109 36.70 12.39 -9.58
N LYS A 110 37.74 13.11 -9.10
CA LYS A 110 38.87 12.47 -8.42
C LYS A 110 38.52 11.82 -7.09
N LYS A 111 37.46 12.32 -6.43
CA LYS A 111 36.96 11.81 -5.15
C LYS A 111 35.44 11.90 -5.16
N ILE A 112 34.79 10.86 -4.68
CA ILE A 112 33.34 10.78 -4.48
C ILE A 112 33.08 10.57 -3.00
N LEU A 113 32.20 11.40 -2.43
CA LEU A 113 31.66 11.19 -1.09
C LEU A 113 30.20 10.76 -1.25
N ALA A 114 29.91 9.48 -0.97
CA ALA A 114 28.54 8.97 -0.97
C ALA A 114 27.93 9.04 0.44
N LEU A 115 26.78 9.69 0.55
CA LEU A 115 26.01 9.78 1.79
C LEU A 115 24.79 8.87 1.66
N VAL A 116 24.81 7.76 2.35
CA VAL A 116 23.78 6.71 2.29
C VAL A 116 23.23 6.40 3.67
N GLY A 117 22.05 5.79 3.72
CA GLY A 117 21.50 5.28 4.98
C GLY A 117 22.34 4.11 5.50
N ALA A 118 22.49 4.01 6.82
CA ALA A 118 23.33 2.98 7.45
C ALA A 118 22.96 1.54 7.04
N GLY A 119 21.65 1.28 6.81
CA GLY A 119 21.16 -0.04 6.36
C GLY A 119 21.61 -0.46 4.96
N HIS A 120 22.08 0.47 4.12
CA HIS A 120 22.57 0.19 2.77
C HIS A 120 24.10 -0.02 2.70
N LEU A 121 24.83 0.44 3.74
CA LEU A 121 26.29 0.49 3.70
C LEU A 121 26.93 -0.89 3.45
N MET A 122 26.48 -1.92 4.17
CA MET A 122 27.06 -3.26 4.07
C MET A 122 26.77 -3.92 2.72
N GLY A 123 25.53 -3.80 2.20
CA GLY A 123 25.16 -4.32 0.89
C GLY A 123 25.92 -3.64 -0.24
N MET A 124 26.07 -2.32 -0.17
CA MET A 124 26.90 -1.56 -1.12
C MET A 124 28.37 -1.96 -1.06
N MET A 125 28.94 -2.13 0.15
CA MET A 125 30.33 -2.57 0.30
C MET A 125 30.55 -3.96 -0.26
N ALA A 126 29.60 -4.87 -0.11
CA ALA A 126 29.68 -6.22 -0.66
C ALA A 126 29.69 -6.25 -2.20
N SER A 127 29.09 -5.27 -2.84
CA SER A 127 28.91 -5.21 -4.31
C SER A 127 29.89 -4.23 -5.00
N ILE A 128 30.65 -3.42 -4.24
CA ILE A 128 31.44 -2.32 -4.80
C ILE A 128 32.57 -2.78 -5.74
N ASP A 129 33.15 -3.95 -5.47
CA ASP A 129 34.22 -4.53 -6.29
C ASP A 129 33.71 -5.24 -7.55
N SER A 130 32.38 -5.50 -7.61
CA SER A 130 31.70 -6.14 -8.73
C SER A 130 30.40 -5.41 -9.05
N PRO A 131 30.47 -4.16 -9.53
CA PRO A 131 29.29 -3.37 -9.81
C PRO A 131 28.45 -4.00 -10.94
N PRO A 132 27.11 -3.87 -10.87
CA PRO A 132 26.21 -4.37 -11.91
C PRO A 132 26.52 -3.69 -13.24
N ASP A 133 26.34 -4.44 -14.33
CA ASP A 133 26.49 -3.91 -15.67
C ASP A 133 25.35 -2.94 -16.04
N ALA A 134 25.52 -2.25 -17.17
CA ALA A 134 24.53 -1.24 -17.61
C ALA A 134 23.16 -1.86 -17.93
N GLY A 135 23.12 -3.11 -18.37
CA GLY A 135 21.88 -3.83 -18.66
C GLY A 135 21.09 -4.13 -17.40
N HIS A 136 21.76 -4.67 -16.38
CA HIS A 136 21.15 -4.96 -15.08
C HIS A 136 20.69 -3.67 -14.37
N LEU A 137 21.49 -2.60 -14.47
CA LEU A 137 21.12 -1.32 -13.90
C LEU A 137 19.83 -0.75 -14.55
N GLN A 138 19.70 -0.92 -15.87
CA GLN A 138 18.49 -0.52 -16.58
C GLN A 138 17.28 -1.38 -16.19
N GLU A 139 17.47 -2.67 -15.95
CA GLU A 139 16.43 -3.57 -15.45
C GLU A 139 15.94 -3.16 -14.05
N LEU A 140 16.86 -2.82 -13.15
CA LEU A 140 16.54 -2.34 -11.81
C LEU A 140 15.74 -1.03 -11.81
N ASP A 141 15.93 -0.16 -12.80
CA ASP A 141 15.19 1.10 -12.95
C ASP A 141 13.83 0.93 -13.63
N GLN A 142 13.59 -0.20 -14.31
CA GLN A 142 12.32 -0.46 -14.97
C GLN A 142 11.23 -0.85 -13.98
N LYS A 143 10.02 -0.36 -14.26
CA LYS A 143 8.80 -0.79 -13.57
C LYS A 143 8.31 -2.08 -14.20
N PRO A 144 8.28 -3.21 -13.47
CA PRO A 144 7.72 -4.45 -14.00
C PRO A 144 6.25 -4.23 -14.42
N PRO A 145 5.78 -4.89 -15.49
CA PRO A 145 4.40 -4.76 -15.91
C PRO A 145 3.46 -5.27 -14.81
N PRO A 146 2.34 -4.59 -14.55
CA PRO A 146 1.40 -5.02 -13.53
C PRO A 146 0.84 -6.40 -13.86
N SER A 147 0.74 -7.26 -12.83
CA SER A 147 0.11 -8.57 -13.00
C SER A 147 -1.35 -8.41 -13.41
N LYS A 148 -1.71 -8.99 -14.54
CA LYS A 148 -3.10 -9.02 -15.04
C LYS A 148 -3.97 -10.07 -14.35
N THR A 149 -3.39 -10.93 -13.53
CA THR A 149 -4.11 -12.02 -12.85
C THR A 149 -5.23 -11.49 -11.97
N GLY A 150 -4.94 -10.48 -11.12
CA GLY A 150 -5.96 -9.86 -10.28
C GLY A 150 -7.11 -9.21 -11.07
N PHE A 151 -6.79 -8.64 -12.21
CA PHE A 151 -7.78 -8.07 -13.12
C PHE A 151 -8.71 -9.16 -13.68
N TYR A 152 -8.16 -10.25 -14.20
CA TYR A 152 -8.98 -11.35 -14.74
C TYR A 152 -9.79 -12.07 -13.67
N VAL A 153 -9.23 -12.29 -12.49
CA VAL A 153 -9.95 -12.88 -11.35
C VAL A 153 -11.10 -11.97 -10.93
N GLY A 154 -10.85 -10.66 -10.80
CA GLY A 154 -11.89 -9.69 -10.45
C GLY A 154 -13.05 -9.68 -11.44
N TRP A 155 -12.77 -9.62 -12.74
CA TRP A 155 -13.80 -9.70 -13.76
C TRP A 155 -14.51 -11.05 -13.80
N GLY A 156 -13.80 -12.16 -13.54
CA GLY A 156 -14.38 -13.49 -13.42
C GLY A 156 -15.43 -13.56 -12.31
N ILE A 157 -15.14 -12.99 -11.13
CA ILE A 157 -16.10 -12.88 -10.01
C ILE A 157 -17.32 -12.03 -10.41
N CYS A 158 -17.09 -10.88 -11.03
CA CYS A 158 -18.21 -10.02 -11.48
C CYS A 158 -19.12 -10.73 -12.48
N ILE A 159 -18.55 -11.40 -13.47
CA ILE A 159 -19.30 -12.18 -14.48
C ILE A 159 -20.07 -13.31 -13.79
N LEU A 160 -19.46 -14.02 -12.83
CA LEU A 160 -20.10 -15.08 -12.07
C LEU A 160 -21.34 -14.56 -11.33
N ILE A 161 -21.22 -13.44 -10.60
CA ILE A 161 -22.34 -12.85 -9.86
C ILE A 161 -23.47 -12.41 -10.82
N LEU A 162 -23.10 -11.73 -11.90
CA LEU A 162 -24.09 -11.30 -12.91
C LEU A 162 -24.80 -12.50 -13.57
N SER A 163 -24.06 -13.59 -13.83
CA SER A 163 -24.67 -14.81 -14.38
C SER A 163 -25.65 -15.45 -13.40
N MET A 164 -25.38 -15.42 -12.10
CA MET A 164 -26.32 -15.90 -11.08
C MET A 164 -27.61 -15.09 -11.07
N PHE A 165 -27.55 -13.77 -11.24
CA PHE A 165 -28.77 -12.95 -11.39
C PHE A 165 -29.56 -13.37 -12.64
N VAL A 166 -28.90 -13.55 -13.77
CA VAL A 166 -29.57 -14.00 -15.02
C VAL A 166 -30.23 -15.36 -14.82
N VAL A 167 -29.57 -16.30 -14.15
CA VAL A 167 -30.17 -17.63 -13.83
C VAL A 167 -31.39 -17.46 -12.93
N GLY A 168 -31.31 -16.64 -11.88
CA GLY A 168 -32.43 -16.35 -10.98
C GLY A 168 -33.65 -15.79 -11.73
N PHE A 169 -33.45 -14.80 -12.58
CA PHE A 169 -34.54 -14.23 -13.41
C PHE A 169 -35.10 -15.21 -14.44
N LYS A 170 -34.32 -16.18 -14.93
CA LYS A 170 -34.80 -17.23 -15.80
C LYS A 170 -35.64 -18.26 -15.07
N GLN A 171 -35.39 -18.52 -13.79
CA GLN A 171 -36.19 -19.41 -12.96
C GLN A 171 -37.54 -18.75 -12.59
N SER A 172 -37.49 -17.56 -11.98
CA SER A 172 -38.69 -16.70 -11.79
C SER A 172 -38.26 -15.22 -11.59
N PRO A 173 -39.15 -14.26 -11.97
CA PRO A 173 -38.91 -12.85 -11.70
C PRO A 173 -38.76 -12.55 -10.20
N GLU A 174 -39.51 -13.27 -9.37
CA GLU A 174 -39.48 -13.12 -7.90
C GLU A 174 -38.12 -13.51 -7.33
N LEU A 175 -37.60 -14.66 -7.76
CA LEU A 175 -36.27 -15.11 -7.32
C LEU A 175 -35.19 -14.15 -7.80
N GLY A 176 -35.22 -13.75 -9.07
CA GLY A 176 -34.27 -12.76 -9.59
C GLY A 176 -34.28 -11.46 -8.79
N GLY A 177 -35.47 -10.96 -8.45
CA GLY A 177 -35.62 -9.78 -7.61
C GLY A 177 -35.09 -9.96 -6.17
N GLN A 178 -35.29 -11.15 -5.57
CA GLN A 178 -34.77 -11.47 -4.24
C GLN A 178 -33.21 -11.53 -4.25
N LEU A 179 -32.60 -12.13 -5.27
CA LEU A 179 -31.14 -12.19 -5.38
C LEU A 179 -30.52 -10.80 -5.48
N VAL A 180 -31.10 -9.92 -6.31
CA VAL A 180 -30.65 -8.51 -6.44
C VAL A 180 -30.86 -7.75 -5.12
N ALA A 181 -32.00 -7.92 -4.46
CA ALA A 181 -32.27 -7.30 -3.16
C ALA A 181 -31.26 -7.78 -2.10
N THR A 182 -30.99 -9.08 -2.04
CA THR A 182 -29.96 -9.67 -1.15
C THR A 182 -28.59 -9.04 -1.40
N TRP A 183 -28.20 -8.91 -2.67
CA TRP A 183 -26.95 -8.28 -3.06
C TRP A 183 -26.85 -6.83 -2.58
N ILE A 184 -27.88 -6.03 -2.84
CA ILE A 184 -27.92 -4.61 -2.46
C ILE A 184 -27.91 -4.45 -0.95
N LEU A 185 -28.74 -5.21 -0.23
CA LEU A 185 -28.86 -5.10 1.22
C LEU A 185 -27.61 -5.53 1.96
N LEU A 186 -27.01 -6.66 1.60
CA LEU A 186 -25.81 -7.14 2.27
C LEU A 186 -24.57 -6.31 1.91
N ASN A 187 -24.35 -6.06 0.63
CA ASN A 187 -23.16 -5.32 0.20
C ASN A 187 -23.28 -3.84 0.59
N GLY A 188 -24.39 -3.20 0.27
CA GLY A 188 -24.64 -1.81 0.62
C GLY A 188 -24.75 -1.60 2.14
N GLY A 189 -25.50 -2.47 2.83
CA GLY A 189 -25.70 -2.38 4.28
C GLY A 189 -24.40 -2.49 5.08
N LEU A 190 -23.55 -3.49 4.76
CA LEU A 190 -22.27 -3.67 5.46
C LEU A 190 -21.24 -2.57 5.12
N SER A 191 -21.25 -2.06 3.88
CA SER A 191 -20.42 -0.90 3.53
C SER A 191 -20.89 0.38 4.25
N ALA A 192 -22.19 0.62 4.32
CA ALA A 192 -22.76 1.73 5.07
C ALA A 192 -22.47 1.61 6.58
N LEU A 193 -22.57 0.40 7.15
CA LEU A 193 -22.20 0.14 8.53
C LEU A 193 -20.72 0.45 8.80
N GLY A 194 -19.82 -0.03 7.94
CA GLY A 194 -18.40 0.29 8.03
C GLY A 194 -18.14 1.80 7.99
N THR A 195 -18.81 2.52 7.09
CA THR A 195 -18.73 3.99 7.00
C THR A 195 -19.24 4.67 8.28
N ALA A 196 -20.34 4.15 8.86
CA ALA A 196 -20.90 4.67 10.10
C ALA A 196 -19.96 4.43 11.29
N LEU A 197 -19.32 3.25 11.40
CA LEU A 197 -18.32 2.95 12.43
C LEU A 197 -17.10 3.86 12.33
N ALA A 198 -16.73 4.28 11.12
CA ALA A 198 -15.69 5.28 10.90
C ALA A 198 -16.16 6.72 11.19
N LEU A 199 -17.37 6.92 11.70
CA LEU A 199 -18.02 8.23 11.93
C LEU A 199 -18.08 9.10 10.66
N GLY A 200 -18.37 8.47 9.52
CA GLY A 200 -18.59 9.15 8.25
C GLY A 200 -19.77 10.10 8.30
N HIS A 201 -19.77 11.11 7.43
CA HIS A 201 -20.90 12.01 7.27
C HIS A 201 -22.16 11.23 6.84
N PRO A 202 -23.39 11.58 7.27
CA PRO A 202 -24.60 10.87 6.84
C PRO A 202 -24.73 10.70 5.32
N VAL A 203 -24.35 11.71 4.53
CA VAL A 203 -24.30 11.62 3.06
C VAL A 203 -23.31 10.55 2.59
N SER A 204 -22.17 10.41 3.26
CA SER A 204 -21.17 9.39 2.94
C SER A 204 -21.68 7.98 3.29
N ILE A 205 -22.45 7.82 4.37
CA ILE A 205 -23.11 6.56 4.73
C ILE A 205 -24.14 6.17 3.66
N PHE A 206 -24.96 7.11 3.23
CA PHE A 206 -25.90 6.90 2.11
C PHE A 206 -25.16 6.54 0.83
N ALA A 207 -24.10 7.29 0.49
CA ALA A 207 -23.26 7.00 -0.68
C ALA A 207 -22.68 5.59 -0.62
N ALA A 208 -22.23 5.14 0.55
CA ALA A 208 -21.69 3.79 0.75
C ALA A 208 -22.73 2.71 0.43
N PHE A 209 -23.98 2.89 0.89
CA PHE A 209 -25.07 1.95 0.65
C PHE A 209 -25.37 1.76 -0.84
N PHE A 210 -25.40 2.83 -1.62
CA PHE A 210 -25.71 2.74 -3.05
C PHE A 210 -24.49 2.46 -3.93
N ALA A 211 -23.31 2.97 -3.56
CA ALA A 211 -22.10 2.79 -4.34
C ALA A 211 -21.54 1.36 -4.22
N ALA A 212 -21.57 0.77 -3.02
CA ALA A 212 -20.92 -0.51 -2.78
C ALA A 212 -21.45 -1.64 -3.68
N PRO A 213 -22.78 -1.86 -3.85
CA PRO A 213 -23.30 -2.90 -4.73
C PRO A 213 -22.86 -2.74 -6.19
N LEU A 214 -22.71 -1.49 -6.66
CA LEU A 214 -22.30 -1.18 -8.03
C LEU A 214 -20.80 -1.34 -8.21
N THR A 215 -20.00 -0.80 -7.28
CA THR A 215 -18.54 -0.87 -7.36
C THR A 215 -18.01 -2.30 -7.14
N SER A 216 -18.72 -3.13 -6.38
CA SER A 216 -18.36 -4.55 -6.22
C SER A 216 -18.55 -5.38 -7.50
N LEU A 217 -19.29 -4.87 -8.47
CA LEU A 217 -19.42 -5.44 -9.82
C LEU A 217 -18.41 -4.84 -10.82
N ASN A 218 -17.45 -4.04 -10.32
CA ASN A 218 -16.37 -3.47 -11.12
C ASN A 218 -15.04 -3.59 -10.36
N PRO A 219 -14.10 -4.45 -10.77
CA PRO A 219 -12.85 -4.68 -10.05
C PRO A 219 -11.87 -3.50 -10.11
N THR A 220 -12.19 -2.44 -10.85
CA THR A 220 -11.31 -1.27 -11.00
C THR A 220 -11.61 -0.16 -10.00
N ILE A 221 -12.80 -0.14 -9.41
CA ILE A 221 -13.24 0.93 -8.50
C ILE A 221 -13.73 0.29 -7.21
N GLY A 222 -13.07 0.59 -6.09
CA GLY A 222 -13.52 0.15 -4.77
C GLY A 222 -14.58 1.09 -4.16
N ALA A 223 -15.47 0.53 -3.33
CA ALA A 223 -16.49 1.31 -2.61
C ALA A 223 -15.87 2.46 -1.82
N GLY A 224 -14.76 2.21 -1.12
CA GLY A 224 -14.04 3.22 -0.35
C GLY A 224 -13.55 4.41 -1.16
N MET A 225 -13.21 4.23 -2.43
CA MET A 225 -12.81 5.35 -3.30
C MET A 225 -13.96 6.34 -3.49
N VAL A 226 -15.16 5.82 -3.81
CA VAL A 226 -16.34 6.66 -4.01
C VAL A 226 -16.75 7.33 -2.70
N VAL A 227 -16.82 6.56 -1.61
CA VAL A 227 -17.22 7.05 -0.29
C VAL A 227 -16.23 8.06 0.25
N GLY A 228 -14.92 7.80 0.09
CA GLY A 228 -13.84 8.72 0.46
C GLY A 228 -13.91 10.05 -0.30
N LEU A 229 -14.21 10.02 -1.60
CA LEU A 229 -14.44 11.25 -2.37
C LEU A 229 -15.63 12.05 -1.82
N VAL A 230 -16.76 11.40 -1.54
CA VAL A 230 -17.93 12.05 -0.95
C VAL A 230 -17.59 12.66 0.41
N GLU A 231 -16.91 11.92 1.28
CA GLU A 231 -16.50 12.42 2.59
C GLU A 231 -15.54 13.60 2.48
N SER A 232 -14.56 13.52 1.58
CA SER A 232 -13.60 14.61 1.36
C SER A 232 -14.28 15.90 0.88
N TYR A 233 -15.38 15.77 0.13
CA TYR A 233 -16.20 16.91 -0.28
C TYR A 233 -17.05 17.47 0.88
N MET A 234 -17.63 16.59 1.69
CA MET A 234 -18.48 16.98 2.84
C MET A 234 -17.66 17.58 3.99
N ARG A 235 -16.48 17.01 4.26
CA ARG A 235 -15.59 17.41 5.37
C ARG A 235 -14.17 17.60 4.87
N LYS A 236 -13.95 18.68 4.13
CA LYS A 236 -12.64 19.00 3.52
C LYS A 236 -11.51 18.94 4.54
N PRO A 237 -10.46 18.14 4.28
CA PRO A 237 -9.23 18.18 5.09
C PRO A 237 -8.60 19.56 5.06
N LYS A 238 -7.99 19.97 6.17
CA LYS A 238 -7.22 21.22 6.27
C LYS A 238 -5.73 20.91 6.20
N VAL A 239 -4.90 21.91 5.86
CA VAL A 239 -3.44 21.75 5.83
C VAL A 239 -2.91 21.25 7.17
N GLY A 240 -3.40 21.81 8.28
CA GLY A 240 -3.02 21.35 9.63
C GLY A 240 -3.33 19.88 9.90
N ASP A 241 -4.39 19.29 9.31
CA ASP A 241 -4.68 17.86 9.48
C ASP A 241 -3.60 16.97 8.85
N PHE A 242 -2.85 17.48 7.83
CA PHE A 242 -1.71 16.77 7.24
C PHE A 242 -0.43 16.97 8.07
N GLU A 243 -0.23 18.16 8.63
CA GLU A 243 0.94 18.48 9.46
C GLU A 243 0.97 17.64 10.73
N THR A 244 -0.19 17.47 11.39
CA THR A 244 -0.32 16.70 12.63
C THR A 244 -0.54 15.22 12.39
N LEU A 245 -0.80 14.77 11.13
CA LEU A 245 -1.17 13.40 10.82
C LEU A 245 -0.21 12.36 11.40
N ARG A 246 1.10 12.62 11.30
CA ARG A 246 2.14 11.69 11.79
C ARG A 246 2.03 11.44 13.30
N GLU A 247 1.74 12.47 14.06
CA GLU A 247 1.56 12.39 15.51
C GLU A 247 0.19 11.81 15.86
N ASP A 248 -0.87 12.26 15.15
CA ASP A 248 -2.25 11.85 15.39
C ASP A 248 -2.47 10.34 15.16
N ILE A 249 -1.79 9.72 14.18
CA ILE A 249 -1.95 8.27 13.90
C ILE A 249 -1.34 7.38 14.98
N THR A 250 -0.45 7.88 15.84
CA THR A 250 0.08 7.12 16.98
C THR A 250 -0.91 6.99 18.13
N HIS A 251 -1.98 7.78 18.13
CA HIS A 251 -3.00 7.78 19.17
C HIS A 251 -4.37 7.40 18.61
N TYR A 252 -4.94 6.27 19.01
CA TYR A 252 -6.24 5.76 18.51
C TYR A 252 -7.37 6.79 18.59
N SER A 253 -7.45 7.56 19.69
CA SER A 253 -8.50 8.55 19.88
C SER A 253 -8.46 9.68 18.84
N MET A 254 -7.32 9.92 18.22
CA MET A 254 -7.12 10.96 17.21
C MET A 254 -7.52 10.51 15.81
N TRP A 255 -7.61 9.20 15.55
CA TRP A 255 -7.99 8.67 14.24
C TRP A 255 -9.35 9.16 13.75
N TRP A 256 -10.30 9.33 14.68
CA TRP A 256 -11.62 9.88 14.38
C TRP A 256 -11.67 11.41 14.44
N LYS A 257 -10.68 12.07 15.03
CA LYS A 257 -10.63 13.54 15.18
C LYS A 257 -9.93 14.19 14.00
N ASN A 258 -8.75 13.68 13.59
CA ASN A 258 -8.04 14.17 12.41
C ASN A 258 -8.83 13.80 11.14
N ARG A 259 -9.10 14.79 10.27
CA ARG A 259 -9.94 14.59 9.08
C ARG A 259 -9.31 13.68 8.05
N VAL A 260 -7.98 13.73 7.89
CA VAL A 260 -7.24 12.86 6.95
C VAL A 260 -7.24 11.42 7.45
N ALA A 261 -6.93 11.19 8.74
CA ALA A 261 -6.97 9.85 9.34
C ALA A 261 -8.40 9.25 9.24
N ARG A 262 -9.43 10.03 9.58
CA ARG A 262 -10.83 9.59 9.46
C ARG A 262 -11.23 9.29 8.01
N LEU A 263 -10.75 10.07 7.04
CA LEU A 263 -10.98 9.79 5.63
C LEU A 263 -10.42 8.42 5.23
N LEU A 264 -9.22 8.08 5.71
CA LEU A 264 -8.61 6.76 5.51
C LEU A 264 -9.42 5.65 6.20
N LEU A 265 -9.88 5.88 7.44
CA LEU A 265 -10.77 4.92 8.12
C LEU A 265 -12.06 4.67 7.33
N ILE A 266 -12.69 5.71 6.82
CA ILE A 266 -13.90 5.60 5.99
C ILE A 266 -13.61 4.80 4.72
N PHE A 267 -12.49 5.09 4.04
CA PHE A 267 -12.05 4.33 2.87
C PHE A 267 -11.88 2.83 3.19
N PHE A 268 -11.17 2.52 4.26
CA PHE A 268 -10.91 1.12 4.65
C PHE A 268 -12.17 0.41 5.14
N PHE A 269 -12.94 1.01 6.04
CA PHE A 269 -14.10 0.37 6.65
C PHE A 269 -15.24 0.18 5.65
N SER A 270 -15.47 1.13 4.74
CA SER A 270 -16.46 0.96 3.68
C SER A 270 -16.05 -0.12 2.67
N SER A 271 -14.76 -0.17 2.30
CA SER A 271 -14.22 -1.21 1.41
C SER A 271 -14.29 -2.60 2.06
N PHE A 272 -13.91 -2.70 3.34
CA PHE A 272 -13.96 -3.94 4.10
C PHE A 272 -15.41 -4.42 4.29
N GLY A 273 -16.32 -3.53 4.63
CA GLY A 273 -17.75 -3.82 4.71
C GLY A 273 -18.32 -4.31 3.38
N SER A 274 -17.95 -3.67 2.26
CA SER A 274 -18.34 -4.10 0.93
C SER A 274 -17.74 -5.47 0.55
N MET A 275 -16.49 -5.75 0.94
CA MET A 275 -15.87 -7.05 0.74
C MET A 275 -16.61 -8.16 1.48
N ILE A 276 -16.89 -7.98 2.78
CA ILE A 276 -17.67 -8.94 3.57
C ILE A 276 -19.06 -9.10 2.96
N GLY A 277 -19.70 -7.98 2.55
CA GLY A 277 -20.99 -7.98 1.90
C GLY A 277 -21.01 -8.78 0.60
N THR A 278 -19.96 -8.69 -0.20
CA THR A 278 -19.80 -9.47 -1.44
C THR A 278 -19.76 -10.98 -1.16
N TYR A 279 -18.98 -11.41 -0.16
CA TYR A 279 -18.91 -12.83 0.21
C TYR A 279 -20.21 -13.33 0.84
N ALA A 280 -20.79 -12.57 1.75
CA ALA A 280 -22.05 -12.94 2.40
C ALA A 280 -23.20 -13.02 1.40
N ALA A 281 -23.33 -12.02 0.51
CA ALA A 281 -24.33 -12.03 -0.54
C ALA A 281 -24.11 -13.17 -1.54
N GLY A 282 -22.85 -13.41 -1.96
CA GLY A 282 -22.51 -14.50 -2.85
C GLY A 282 -22.90 -15.87 -2.28
N ALA A 283 -22.56 -16.14 -1.01
CA ALA A 283 -22.96 -17.37 -0.33
C ALA A 283 -24.49 -17.50 -0.24
N SER A 284 -25.20 -16.43 0.15
CA SER A 284 -26.66 -16.42 0.21
C SER A 284 -27.34 -16.64 -1.15
N ILE A 285 -26.79 -16.04 -2.21
CA ILE A 285 -27.29 -16.22 -3.58
C ILE A 285 -27.12 -17.68 -4.03
N VAL A 286 -25.98 -18.30 -3.73
CA VAL A 286 -25.75 -19.72 -4.05
C VAL A 286 -26.76 -20.62 -3.35
N THR A 287 -27.03 -20.40 -2.06
CA THR A 287 -28.04 -21.19 -1.33
C THR A 287 -29.45 -20.96 -1.83
N GLN A 288 -29.81 -19.74 -2.28
CA GLN A 288 -31.14 -19.46 -2.84
C GLN A 288 -31.35 -20.08 -4.24
N LEU A 289 -30.27 -20.25 -5.02
CA LEU A 289 -30.34 -20.82 -6.38
C LEU A 289 -30.31 -22.35 -6.40
N PHE A 290 -29.59 -22.98 -5.48
CA PHE A 290 -29.24 -24.38 -5.55
C PHE A 290 -29.59 -25.19 -4.28
N GLY A 291 -30.05 -24.52 -3.21
CA GLY A 291 -30.51 -25.14 -1.96
C GLY A 291 -31.99 -25.24 -1.94
#